data_9f7917e10c0fc6278052fc1d89563000
#
_entry.id   9f7917e10c0fc6278052fc1d89563000
#
_cell.length_a   1.000
_cell.length_b   1.000
_cell.length_c   1.000
_cell.angle_alpha   90.00
_cell.angle_beta   90.00
_cell.angle_gamma   90.00
#
_symmetry.space_group_name_H-M   'P 1'
#
loop_
_entity.id
_entity.type
_entity.pdbx_description
1 polymer ?
#
loop_
_entity_poly.entity_id
_entity_poly.type
_entity_poly.pdbx_seq_one_letter_code
_entity_poly.pdbx_strand_id
1 'polypeptide(L)'
;RGVIFLVSSALFFISFLSMFVRGFFSSNFSVIYFSSFTHIFPFFVGSVLATVSGVSDLGAPFRKIEQALDLKKTFYLLGGSFVALLLLTFLLRFDNLLTYLFGFLLATVFSVVMILATRVLHEKTPHVDEPPIITFIADTSYGVYLFHWPFYIIFSQLMSNGLAVLLTTILSFAFAAGSFYLLEPTLAGKEPKIFGLKMNIKQITTPVFYS
;
A
#
# COMPACT_ATOMS: atom_id res chain seq x y z
N ARG A 1 13.85 -5.06 -18.33
CA ARG A 1 13.93 -5.20 -16.86
C ARG A 1 15.18 -4.47 -16.31
N GLY A 2 16.38 -4.65 -16.87
CA GLY A 2 17.62 -4.03 -16.37
C GLY A 2 17.58 -2.50 -16.32
N VAL A 3 17.04 -1.83 -17.34
CA VAL A 3 16.91 -0.37 -17.35
C VAL A 3 15.99 0.11 -16.22
N ILE A 4 14.83 -0.55 -16.01
CA ILE A 4 13.91 -0.20 -14.94
C ILE A 4 14.59 -0.37 -13.57
N PHE A 5 15.32 -1.47 -13.38
CA PHE A 5 16.09 -1.71 -12.17
C PHE A 5 17.09 -0.60 -11.89
N LEU A 6 17.92 -0.23 -12.89
CA LEU A 6 18.94 0.82 -12.74
C LEU A 6 18.31 2.19 -12.46
N VAL A 7 17.30 2.58 -13.24
CA VAL A 7 16.62 3.88 -13.07
C VAL A 7 15.93 3.94 -11.69
N SER A 8 15.18 2.91 -11.32
CA SER A 8 14.51 2.88 -10.02
C SER A 8 15.50 2.89 -8.85
N SER A 9 16.63 2.16 -8.97
CA SER A 9 17.68 2.19 -7.95
C SER A 9 18.32 3.56 -7.82
N ALA A 10 18.64 4.23 -8.94
CA ALA A 10 19.20 5.58 -8.93
C ALA A 10 18.21 6.57 -8.29
N LEU A 11 16.93 6.53 -8.67
CA LEU A 11 15.90 7.41 -8.12
C LEU A 11 15.64 7.14 -6.63
N PHE A 12 15.71 5.87 -6.20
CA PHE A 12 15.69 5.52 -4.79
C PHE A 12 16.80 6.25 -4.02
N PHE A 13 18.05 6.10 -4.47
CA PHE A 13 19.19 6.72 -3.78
C PHE A 13 19.10 8.24 -3.78
N ILE A 14 18.71 8.87 -4.88
CA ILE A 14 18.54 10.32 -4.97
C ILE A 14 17.46 10.81 -4.01
N SER A 15 16.30 10.17 -3.99
CA SER A 15 15.19 10.54 -3.11
C SER A 15 15.54 10.32 -1.63
N PHE A 16 16.07 9.14 -1.29
CA PHE A 16 16.47 8.82 0.08
C PHE A 16 17.58 9.76 0.59
N LEU A 17 18.63 9.98 -0.22
CA LEU A 17 19.72 10.89 0.15
C LEU A 17 19.21 12.33 0.32
N SER A 18 18.30 12.78 -0.53
CA SER A 18 17.66 14.09 -0.40
C SER A 18 16.89 14.22 0.92
N MET A 19 16.13 13.18 1.32
CA MET A 19 15.43 13.15 2.61
C MET A 19 16.44 13.16 3.77
N PHE A 20 17.45 12.31 3.68
CA PHE A 20 18.48 12.17 4.71
C PHE A 20 19.24 13.52 4.94
N VAL A 21 19.74 14.14 3.86
CA VAL A 21 20.46 15.42 3.92
C VAL A 21 19.54 16.53 4.45
N ARG A 22 18.33 16.66 3.93
CA ARG A 22 17.37 17.67 4.41
C ARG A 22 16.99 17.47 5.88
N GLY A 23 16.93 16.23 6.36
CA GLY A 23 16.70 15.93 7.77
C GLY A 23 17.71 16.58 8.69
N PHE A 24 18.98 16.67 8.29
CA PHE A 24 20.03 17.32 9.09
C PHE A 24 19.98 18.85 9.04
N PHE A 25 19.61 19.43 7.90
CA PHE A 25 19.73 20.88 7.69
C PHE A 25 18.42 21.65 7.82
N SER A 26 17.26 20.96 7.85
CA SER A 26 15.96 21.61 7.95
C SER A 26 15.39 21.50 9.36
N SER A 27 14.98 22.62 9.90
CA SER A 27 14.19 22.69 11.14
C SER A 27 12.68 22.45 10.90
N ASN A 28 12.25 22.43 9.64
CA ASN A 28 10.84 22.27 9.28
C ASN A 28 10.56 20.88 8.69
N PHE A 29 10.22 19.93 9.55
CA PHE A 29 9.91 18.56 9.17
C PHE A 29 8.67 18.44 8.26
N SER A 30 7.73 19.38 8.32
CA SER A 30 6.56 19.38 7.43
C SER A 30 6.97 19.50 5.97
N VAL A 31 7.97 20.34 5.65
CA VAL A 31 8.46 20.50 4.27
C VAL A 31 9.09 19.19 3.77
N ILE A 32 9.81 18.48 4.64
CA ILE A 32 10.41 17.18 4.27
C ILE A 32 9.32 16.14 4.06
N TYR A 33 8.35 16.08 4.97
CA TYR A 33 7.27 15.08 4.93
C TYR A 33 6.36 15.25 3.70
N PHE A 34 5.92 16.49 3.39
CA PHE A 34 5.00 16.72 2.28
C PHE A 34 5.70 16.88 0.92
N SER A 35 7.03 16.86 0.87
CA SER A 35 7.76 16.89 -0.39
C SER A 35 7.73 15.51 -1.06
N SER A 36 7.06 15.41 -2.20
CA SER A 36 7.05 14.18 -3.01
C SER A 36 8.46 13.69 -3.35
N PHE A 37 9.40 14.61 -3.57
CA PHE A 37 10.77 14.27 -3.92
C PHE A 37 11.54 13.53 -2.82
N THR A 38 11.28 13.86 -1.54
CA THR A 38 11.92 13.20 -0.39
C THR A 38 11.19 11.93 0.03
N HIS A 39 9.89 11.80 -0.30
CA HIS A 39 9.04 10.70 0.18
C HIS A 39 8.76 9.62 -0.86
N ILE A 40 9.21 9.78 -2.11
CA ILE A 40 8.92 8.82 -3.19
C ILE A 40 9.86 7.60 -3.19
N PHE A 41 10.91 7.58 -2.37
CA PHE A 41 11.88 6.48 -2.39
C PHE A 41 11.29 5.09 -2.09
N PRO A 42 10.26 4.89 -1.23
CA PRO A 42 9.65 3.58 -1.02
C PRO A 42 8.97 3.05 -2.29
N PHE A 43 8.41 3.94 -3.11
CA PHE A 43 7.85 3.58 -4.41
C PHE A 43 8.92 2.99 -5.35
N PHE A 44 10.10 3.58 -5.38
CA PHE A 44 11.20 3.06 -6.20
C PHE A 44 11.74 1.74 -5.67
N VAL A 45 11.73 1.53 -4.34
CA VAL A 45 12.04 0.21 -3.76
C VAL A 45 11.02 -0.84 -4.23
N GLY A 46 9.74 -0.52 -4.25
CA GLY A 46 8.70 -1.39 -4.81
C GLY A 46 8.94 -1.73 -6.29
N SER A 47 9.36 -0.72 -7.09
CA SER A 47 9.71 -0.92 -8.51
C SER A 47 10.94 -1.83 -8.69
N VAL A 48 11.97 -1.65 -7.86
CA VAL A 48 13.15 -2.54 -7.83
C VAL A 48 12.73 -3.95 -7.44
N LEU A 49 11.92 -4.08 -6.39
CA LEU A 49 11.42 -5.38 -5.92
C LEU A 49 10.64 -6.11 -7.02
N ALA A 50 9.78 -5.41 -7.76
CA ALA A 50 9.02 -5.98 -8.88
C ALA A 50 9.93 -6.49 -10.01
N THR A 51 11.05 -5.80 -10.30
CA THR A 51 12.02 -6.26 -11.31
C THR A 51 12.79 -7.49 -10.89
N VAL A 52 13.08 -7.64 -9.59
CA VAL A 52 13.84 -8.75 -9.00
C VAL A 52 12.94 -9.98 -8.77
N SER A 53 11.76 -9.76 -8.18
CA SER A 53 10.83 -10.84 -7.86
C SER A 53 10.04 -11.33 -9.08
N GLY A 54 9.92 -10.51 -10.13
CA GLY A 54 9.01 -10.74 -11.26
C GLY A 54 7.56 -10.40 -10.90
N VAL A 55 6.74 -10.10 -11.89
CA VAL A 55 5.30 -9.79 -11.68
C VAL A 55 4.44 -11.01 -12.02
N SER A 56 4.58 -11.55 -13.22
CA SER A 56 3.87 -12.76 -13.69
C SER A 56 4.71 -14.03 -13.58
N ASP A 57 6.03 -13.92 -13.82
CA ASP A 57 6.94 -15.05 -13.75
C ASP A 57 7.93 -14.83 -12.60
N LEU A 58 8.15 -15.87 -11.80
CA LEU A 58 9.09 -15.83 -10.69
C LEU A 58 10.51 -15.56 -11.21
N GLY A 59 11.08 -14.44 -10.82
CA GLY A 59 12.46 -14.11 -11.12
C GLY A 59 13.42 -15.10 -10.47
N ALA A 60 14.56 -15.40 -11.13
CA ALA A 60 15.57 -16.32 -10.60
C ALA A 60 16.06 -15.93 -9.17
N PRO A 61 16.23 -14.63 -8.81
CA PRO A 61 16.57 -14.26 -7.45
C PRO A 61 15.47 -14.60 -6.44
N PHE A 62 14.19 -14.43 -6.80
CA PHE A 62 13.07 -14.78 -5.92
C PHE A 62 12.97 -16.29 -5.68
N ARG A 63 13.19 -17.12 -6.70
CA ARG A 63 13.21 -18.58 -6.54
C ARG A 63 14.26 -19.06 -5.54
N LYS A 64 15.42 -18.40 -5.47
CA LYS A 64 16.42 -18.69 -4.45
C LYS A 64 15.93 -18.38 -3.04
N ILE A 65 15.21 -17.26 -2.86
CA ILE A 65 14.61 -16.88 -1.59
C ILE A 65 13.54 -17.90 -1.19
N GLU A 66 12.65 -18.25 -2.11
CA GLU A 66 11.58 -19.22 -1.90
C GLU A 66 12.14 -20.60 -1.48
N GLN A 67 13.20 -21.07 -2.13
CA GLN A 67 13.85 -22.34 -1.79
C GLN A 67 14.55 -22.30 -0.42
N ALA A 68 15.11 -21.16 -0.03
CA ALA A 68 15.82 -20.99 1.24
C ALA A 68 14.90 -20.87 2.46
N LEU A 69 13.66 -20.44 2.25
CA LEU A 69 12.67 -20.24 3.30
C LEU A 69 11.74 -21.45 3.41
N ASP A 70 11.60 -22.01 4.60
CA ASP A 70 10.54 -22.97 4.92
C ASP A 70 9.28 -22.21 5.41
N LEU A 71 8.15 -22.90 5.51
CA LEU A 71 6.89 -22.30 5.95
C LEU A 71 7.02 -21.64 7.34
N LYS A 72 7.72 -22.28 8.27
CA LYS A 72 7.89 -21.76 9.63
C LYS A 72 8.68 -20.45 9.64
N LYS A 73 9.79 -20.38 8.90
CA LYS A 73 10.57 -19.14 8.77
C LYS A 73 9.77 -18.06 8.06
N THR A 74 9.00 -18.43 7.04
CA THR A 74 8.13 -17.47 6.32
C THR A 74 7.09 -16.84 7.25
N PHE A 75 6.45 -17.63 8.13
CA PHE A 75 5.51 -17.10 9.13
C PHE A 75 6.20 -16.19 10.16
N TYR A 76 7.42 -16.53 10.61
CA TYR A 76 8.17 -15.65 11.52
C TYR A 76 8.58 -14.33 10.84
N LEU A 77 8.99 -14.36 9.58
CA LEU A 77 9.31 -13.14 8.83
C LEU A 77 8.06 -12.28 8.62
N LEU A 78 6.95 -12.89 8.25
CA LEU A 78 5.68 -12.18 8.06
C LEU A 78 5.20 -11.55 9.38
N GLY A 79 5.07 -12.34 10.44
CA GLY A 79 4.63 -11.86 11.74
C GLY A 79 5.60 -10.86 12.37
N GLY A 80 6.89 -11.13 12.30
CA GLY A 80 7.94 -10.24 12.82
C GLY A 80 7.97 -8.89 12.10
N SER A 81 7.88 -8.87 10.76
CA SER A 81 7.81 -7.62 10.01
C SER A 81 6.52 -6.85 10.27
N PHE A 82 5.39 -7.53 10.42
CA PHE A 82 4.12 -6.90 10.80
C PHE A 82 4.20 -6.26 12.19
N VAL A 83 4.69 -6.98 13.19
CA VAL A 83 4.89 -6.43 14.54
C VAL A 83 5.88 -5.27 14.54
N ALA A 84 6.98 -5.38 13.79
CA ALA A 84 7.95 -4.30 13.66
C ALA A 84 7.32 -3.04 13.03
N LEU A 85 6.51 -3.17 11.99
CA LEU A 85 5.77 -2.04 11.40
C LEU A 85 4.79 -1.42 12.40
N LEU A 86 4.05 -2.24 13.17
CA LEU A 86 3.17 -1.73 14.23
C LEU A 86 3.96 -0.98 15.29
N LEU A 87 5.09 -1.50 15.75
CA LEU A 87 5.94 -0.81 16.72
C LEU A 87 6.46 0.52 16.18
N LEU A 88 6.88 0.56 14.92
CA LEU A 88 7.32 1.80 14.28
C LEU A 88 6.23 2.88 14.27
N THR A 89 4.95 2.53 14.09
CA THR A 89 3.85 3.53 14.12
C THR A 89 3.69 4.19 15.50
N PHE A 90 4.06 3.50 16.59
CA PHE A 90 4.02 4.07 17.94
C PHE A 90 5.32 4.78 18.35
N LEU A 91 6.46 4.33 17.82
CA LEU A 91 7.77 4.86 18.18
C LEU A 91 8.16 6.08 17.36
N LEU A 92 7.77 6.14 16.09
CA LEU A 92 8.15 7.23 15.20
C LEU A 92 7.24 8.44 15.40
N ARG A 93 7.85 9.57 15.71
CA ARG A 93 7.16 10.84 15.88
C ARG A 93 7.48 11.74 14.69
N PHE A 94 6.48 12.47 14.23
CA PHE A 94 6.60 13.41 13.12
C PHE A 94 7.67 14.49 13.31
N ASP A 95 7.84 14.93 14.53
CA ASP A 95 8.77 16.00 14.95
C ASP A 95 10.19 15.51 15.29
N ASN A 96 10.48 14.23 15.05
CA ASN A 96 11.75 13.62 15.42
C ASN A 96 12.64 13.37 14.18
N LEU A 97 13.87 13.88 14.23
CA LEU A 97 14.89 13.67 13.20
C LEU A 97 15.12 12.18 12.88
N LEU A 98 15.11 11.30 13.89
CA LEU A 98 15.33 9.87 13.71
C LEU A 98 14.25 9.21 12.80
N THR A 99 13.05 9.78 12.76
CA THR A 99 11.98 9.33 11.86
C THR A 99 12.40 9.46 10.40
N TYR A 100 13.05 10.57 10.05
CA TYR A 100 13.49 10.86 8.68
C TYR A 100 14.82 10.17 8.32
N LEU A 101 15.71 9.99 9.27
CA LEU A 101 17.00 9.34 9.03
C LEU A 101 16.86 7.81 8.89
N PHE A 102 16.09 7.21 9.79
CA PHE A 102 16.02 5.74 9.90
C PHE A 102 14.60 5.19 9.87
N GLY A 103 13.62 5.91 10.41
CA GLY A 103 12.26 5.41 10.60
C GLY A 103 11.60 5.00 9.28
N PHE A 104 11.60 5.86 8.29
CA PHE A 104 11.02 5.56 6.98
C PHE A 104 11.80 4.48 6.22
N LEU A 105 13.14 4.44 6.37
CA LEU A 105 13.94 3.38 5.77
C LEU A 105 13.62 2.02 6.39
N LEU A 106 13.55 1.95 7.72
CA LEU A 106 13.18 0.72 8.43
C LEU A 106 11.77 0.26 8.06
N ALA A 107 10.80 1.19 8.02
CA ALA A 107 9.45 0.89 7.59
C ALA A 107 9.43 0.32 6.15
N THR A 108 10.21 0.90 5.25
CA THR A 108 10.35 0.39 3.86
C THR A 108 10.96 -1.02 3.85
N VAL A 109 12.01 -1.27 4.61
CA VAL A 109 12.65 -2.59 4.69
C VAL A 109 11.69 -3.64 5.23
N PHE A 110 10.99 -3.36 6.34
CA PHE A 110 10.00 -4.31 6.89
C PHE A 110 8.82 -4.53 5.95
N SER A 111 8.39 -3.52 5.20
CA SER A 111 7.36 -3.68 4.16
C SER A 111 7.83 -4.60 3.03
N VAL A 112 9.07 -4.46 2.58
CA VAL A 112 9.68 -5.36 1.58
C VAL A 112 9.75 -6.79 2.09
N VAL A 113 10.20 -6.98 3.33
CA VAL A 113 10.25 -8.32 3.96
C VAL A 113 8.85 -8.93 4.03
N MET A 114 7.86 -8.15 4.44
CA MET A 114 6.46 -8.59 4.53
C MET A 114 5.91 -8.99 3.15
N ILE A 115 6.14 -8.19 2.11
CA ILE A 115 5.72 -8.50 0.72
C ILE A 115 6.39 -9.79 0.23
N LEU A 116 7.69 -9.93 0.41
CA LEU A 116 8.41 -11.14 0.00
C LEU A 116 7.93 -12.39 0.76
N ALA A 117 7.74 -12.27 2.09
CA ALA A 117 7.24 -13.37 2.91
C ALA A 117 5.83 -13.80 2.50
N THR A 118 4.92 -12.83 2.25
CA THR A 118 3.57 -13.12 1.76
C THR A 118 3.62 -13.83 0.41
N ARG A 119 4.47 -13.38 -0.49
CA ARG A 119 4.63 -14.01 -1.81
C ARG A 119 5.18 -15.44 -1.70
N VAL A 120 6.19 -15.66 -0.86
CA VAL A 120 6.71 -17.03 -0.59
C VAL A 120 5.62 -17.92 0.02
N LEU A 121 4.81 -17.37 0.94
CA LEU A 121 3.69 -18.09 1.52
C LEU A 121 2.69 -18.53 0.46
N HIS A 122 2.28 -17.61 -0.41
CA HIS A 122 1.36 -17.88 -1.51
C HIS A 122 1.87 -18.99 -2.43
N GLU A 123 3.15 -18.94 -2.86
CA GLU A 123 3.76 -19.97 -3.71
C GLU A 123 3.84 -21.36 -3.02
N LYS A 124 4.02 -21.38 -1.69
CA LYS A 124 4.09 -22.65 -0.92
C LYS A 124 2.72 -23.19 -0.52
N THR A 125 1.67 -22.40 -0.61
CA THR A 125 0.30 -22.78 -0.24
C THR A 125 -0.72 -22.50 -1.36
N PRO A 126 -0.49 -22.98 -2.59
CA PRO A 126 -1.30 -22.63 -3.77
C PRO A 126 -2.75 -23.15 -3.69
N HIS A 127 -3.04 -24.07 -2.77
CA HIS A 127 -4.37 -24.67 -2.59
C HIS A 127 -5.17 -24.04 -1.44
N VAL A 128 -4.61 -23.03 -0.79
CA VAL A 128 -5.30 -22.31 0.30
C VAL A 128 -5.93 -21.06 -0.29
N ASP A 129 -7.26 -21.04 -0.29
CA ASP A 129 -8.01 -19.85 -0.71
C ASP A 129 -7.77 -18.70 0.27
N GLU A 130 -7.60 -17.51 -0.26
CA GLU A 130 -7.43 -16.30 0.55
C GLU A 130 -8.73 -15.99 1.30
N PRO A 131 -8.66 -15.66 2.59
CA PRO A 131 -9.83 -15.23 3.34
C PRO A 131 -10.52 -14.03 2.66
N PRO A 132 -11.86 -14.03 2.47
CA PRO A 132 -12.56 -12.95 1.76
C PRO A 132 -12.30 -11.55 2.32
N ILE A 133 -12.04 -11.45 3.62
CA ILE A 133 -11.71 -10.18 4.27
C ILE A 133 -10.34 -9.65 3.80
N ILE A 134 -9.37 -10.52 3.60
CA ILE A 134 -8.04 -10.15 3.10
C ILE A 134 -8.14 -9.65 1.66
N THR A 135 -8.88 -10.39 0.81
CA THR A 135 -9.15 -9.99 -0.58
C THR A 135 -9.86 -8.63 -0.63
N PHE A 136 -10.89 -8.43 0.19
CA PHE A 136 -11.59 -7.15 0.28
C PHE A 136 -10.67 -5.99 0.66
N ILE A 137 -9.82 -6.18 1.69
CA ILE A 137 -8.85 -5.15 2.12
C ILE A 137 -7.84 -4.87 1.01
N ALA A 138 -7.34 -5.91 0.33
CA ALA A 138 -6.39 -5.75 -0.78
C ALA A 138 -7.02 -4.96 -1.94
N ASP A 139 -8.21 -5.34 -2.38
CA ASP A 139 -8.94 -4.71 -3.48
C ASP A 139 -9.24 -3.23 -3.20
N THR A 140 -9.59 -2.90 -1.96
CA THR A 140 -9.98 -1.54 -1.56
C THR A 140 -8.82 -0.68 -1.07
N SER A 141 -7.63 -1.26 -0.81
CA SER A 141 -6.49 -0.58 -0.16
C SER A 141 -6.07 0.72 -0.86
N TYR A 142 -5.99 0.71 -2.19
CA TYR A 142 -5.63 1.90 -2.96
C TYR A 142 -6.69 3.01 -2.85
N GLY A 143 -7.97 2.66 -2.93
CA GLY A 143 -9.06 3.60 -2.75
C GLY A 143 -9.08 4.19 -1.33
N VAL A 144 -8.87 3.36 -0.30
CA VAL A 144 -8.74 3.83 1.09
C VAL A 144 -7.60 4.83 1.23
N TYR A 145 -6.44 4.52 0.63
CA TYR A 145 -5.29 5.44 0.60
C TYR A 145 -5.65 6.79 -0.06
N LEU A 146 -6.42 6.80 -1.15
CA LEU A 146 -6.84 8.03 -1.82
C LEU A 146 -7.83 8.86 -0.99
N PHE A 147 -8.83 8.21 -0.38
CA PHE A 147 -9.95 8.90 0.25
C PHE A 147 -9.70 9.27 1.71
N HIS A 148 -8.82 8.56 2.44
CA HIS A 148 -8.65 8.77 3.88
C HIS A 148 -8.19 10.19 4.23
N TRP A 149 -7.25 10.76 3.48
CA TRP A 149 -6.68 12.07 3.79
C TRP A 149 -7.67 13.22 3.57
N PRO A 150 -8.36 13.34 2.41
CA PRO A 150 -9.41 14.34 2.23
C PRO A 150 -10.51 14.27 3.29
N PHE A 151 -11.00 13.08 3.61
CA PHE A 151 -12.03 12.92 4.64
C PHE A 151 -11.51 13.30 6.02
N TYR A 152 -10.29 12.92 6.37
CA TYR A 152 -9.72 13.29 7.66
C TYR A 152 -9.60 14.81 7.82
N ILE A 153 -9.13 15.53 6.81
CA ILE A 153 -9.04 17.00 6.85
C ILE A 153 -10.43 17.63 7.07
N ILE A 154 -11.45 17.15 6.34
CA ILE A 154 -12.81 17.69 6.48
C ILE A 154 -13.35 17.41 7.88
N PHE A 155 -13.31 16.17 8.34
CA PHE A 155 -13.92 15.79 9.62
C PHE A 155 -13.16 16.31 10.84
N SER A 156 -11.83 16.42 10.78
CA SER A 156 -11.04 16.98 11.87
C SER A 156 -11.34 18.46 12.16
N GLN A 157 -11.90 19.18 11.19
CA GLN A 157 -12.35 20.56 11.38
C GLN A 157 -13.78 20.67 11.93
N LEU A 158 -14.59 19.62 11.77
CA LEU A 158 -16.02 19.64 12.09
C LEU A 158 -16.34 18.95 13.42
N MET A 159 -15.46 18.06 13.91
CA MET A 159 -15.76 17.22 15.06
C MET A 159 -14.50 16.84 15.85
N SER A 160 -14.70 16.15 16.99
CA SER A 160 -13.58 15.67 17.81
C SER A 160 -12.72 14.65 17.04
N ASN A 161 -11.41 14.59 17.34
CA ASN A 161 -10.45 13.73 16.65
C ASN A 161 -10.88 12.25 16.59
N GLY A 162 -11.46 11.71 17.66
CA GLY A 162 -11.93 10.32 17.70
C GLY A 162 -13.05 10.04 16.69
N LEU A 163 -14.06 10.92 16.64
CA LEU A 163 -15.15 10.82 15.65
C LEU A 163 -14.66 11.07 14.23
N ALA A 164 -13.75 12.01 14.05
CA ALA A 164 -13.14 12.29 12.75
C ALA A 164 -12.42 11.06 12.20
N VAL A 165 -11.61 10.39 12.99
CA VAL A 165 -10.92 9.14 12.60
C VAL A 165 -11.91 8.03 12.27
N LEU A 166 -12.93 7.84 13.11
CA LEU A 166 -13.95 6.80 12.90
C LEU A 166 -14.70 7.00 11.58
N LEU A 167 -15.23 8.22 11.35
CA LEU A 167 -15.97 8.54 10.12
C LEU A 167 -15.08 8.51 8.89
N THR A 168 -13.85 9.02 8.99
CA THR A 168 -12.84 8.91 7.93
C THR A 168 -12.64 7.46 7.53
N THR A 169 -12.45 6.58 8.50
CA THR A 169 -12.22 5.15 8.21
C THR A 169 -13.43 4.53 7.51
N ILE A 170 -14.63 4.70 8.07
CA ILE A 170 -15.86 4.12 7.48
C ILE A 170 -16.09 4.63 6.05
N LEU A 171 -16.01 5.94 5.85
CA LEU A 171 -16.29 6.53 4.54
C LEU A 171 -15.18 6.21 3.53
N SER A 172 -13.92 6.16 3.95
CA SER A 172 -12.83 5.76 3.05
C SER A 172 -13.02 4.33 2.52
N PHE A 173 -13.40 3.39 3.38
CA PHE A 173 -13.71 2.04 2.92
C PHE A 173 -14.97 1.98 2.06
N ALA A 174 -16.02 2.73 2.40
CA ALA A 174 -17.26 2.77 1.60
C ALA A 174 -17.00 3.34 0.19
N PHE A 175 -16.28 4.45 0.09
CA PHE A 175 -15.94 5.06 -1.20
C PHE A 175 -14.94 4.22 -1.99
N ALA A 176 -13.97 3.62 -1.34
CA ALA A 176 -13.02 2.71 -1.97
C ALA A 176 -13.73 1.47 -2.56
N ALA A 177 -14.64 0.86 -1.79
CA ALA A 177 -15.43 -0.27 -2.27
C ALA A 177 -16.35 0.15 -3.45
N GLY A 178 -17.01 1.30 -3.35
CA GLY A 178 -17.80 1.86 -4.45
C GLY A 178 -16.98 2.12 -5.70
N SER A 179 -15.78 2.67 -5.55
CA SER A 179 -14.85 2.89 -6.67
C SER A 179 -14.44 1.56 -7.30
N PHE A 180 -13.94 0.64 -6.52
CA PHE A 180 -13.38 -0.62 -7.02
C PHE A 180 -14.46 -1.55 -7.63
N TYR A 181 -15.58 -1.73 -6.93
CA TYR A 181 -16.60 -2.70 -7.37
C TYR A 181 -17.64 -2.14 -8.34
N LEU A 182 -17.85 -0.81 -8.37
CA LEU A 182 -18.86 -0.19 -9.23
C LEU A 182 -18.26 0.69 -10.33
N LEU A 183 -17.41 1.67 -9.95
CA LEU A 183 -16.91 2.66 -10.93
C LEU A 183 -15.90 2.07 -11.90
N GLU A 184 -14.86 1.39 -11.41
CA GLU A 184 -13.80 0.86 -12.26
C GLU A 184 -14.30 -0.16 -13.29
N PRO A 185 -15.13 -1.17 -12.93
CA PRO A 185 -15.69 -2.08 -13.91
C PRO A 185 -16.58 -1.37 -14.93
N THR A 186 -17.42 -0.42 -14.47
CA THR A 186 -18.33 0.33 -15.35
C THR A 186 -17.54 1.17 -16.37
N LEU A 187 -16.50 1.89 -15.92
CA LEU A 187 -15.63 2.67 -16.80
C LEU A 187 -14.83 1.78 -17.78
N ALA A 188 -14.49 0.58 -17.35
CA ALA A 188 -13.82 -0.43 -18.20
C ALA A 188 -14.79 -1.18 -19.15
N GLY A 189 -16.07 -0.81 -19.17
CA GLY A 189 -17.10 -1.50 -19.99
C GLY A 189 -17.41 -2.93 -19.54
N LYS A 190 -17.10 -3.27 -18.27
CA LYS A 190 -17.34 -4.57 -17.66
C LYS A 190 -18.56 -4.51 -16.75
N GLU A 191 -19.28 -5.62 -16.62
CA GLU A 191 -20.35 -5.73 -15.62
C GLU A 191 -19.74 -5.72 -14.21
N PRO A 192 -20.19 -4.83 -13.30
CA PRO A 192 -19.70 -4.81 -11.94
C PRO A 192 -20.10 -6.08 -11.19
N LYS A 193 -19.17 -6.60 -10.40
CA LYS A 193 -19.36 -7.77 -9.55
C LYS A 193 -19.07 -7.38 -8.11
N ILE A 194 -20.04 -7.55 -7.23
CA ILE A 194 -19.84 -7.37 -5.77
C ILE A 194 -19.92 -8.76 -5.14
N PHE A 195 -18.85 -9.18 -4.48
CA PHE A 195 -18.73 -10.52 -3.87
C PHE A 195 -19.11 -11.68 -4.81
N GLY A 196 -18.70 -11.58 -6.09
CA GLY A 196 -19.00 -12.60 -7.10
C GLY A 196 -20.41 -12.54 -7.72
N LEU A 197 -21.30 -11.70 -7.22
CA LEU A 197 -22.63 -11.48 -7.76
C LEU A 197 -22.58 -10.40 -8.86
N LYS A 198 -23.03 -10.75 -10.08
CA LYS A 198 -23.14 -9.79 -11.18
C LYS A 198 -24.27 -8.80 -10.89
N MET A 199 -23.94 -7.52 -10.85
CA MET A 199 -24.94 -6.45 -10.77
C MET A 199 -25.34 -6.01 -12.18
N ASN A 200 -26.60 -6.21 -12.54
CA ASN A 200 -27.15 -5.73 -13.81
C ASN A 200 -27.49 -4.23 -13.71
N ILE A 201 -26.52 -3.37 -13.97
CA ILE A 201 -26.69 -1.91 -13.89
C ILE A 201 -27.69 -1.40 -14.97
N LYS A 202 -27.92 -2.13 -16.06
CA LYS A 202 -28.91 -1.74 -17.07
C LYS A 202 -30.32 -1.60 -16.50
N GLN A 203 -30.65 -2.26 -15.39
CA GLN A 203 -31.95 -2.08 -14.71
C GLN A 203 -31.99 -0.82 -13.84
N ILE A 204 -30.85 -0.25 -13.46
CA ILE A 204 -30.77 0.93 -12.60
C ILE A 204 -30.70 2.22 -13.44
N THR A 205 -30.13 2.14 -14.65
CA THR A 205 -29.94 3.30 -15.56
C THR A 205 -31.04 3.47 -16.59
N THR A 206 -32.03 2.59 -16.67
CA THR A 206 -33.24 2.75 -17.46
C THR A 206 -34.40 3.09 -16.56
N PRO A 207 -34.50 4.33 -16.14
CA PRO A 207 -35.83 4.87 -15.90
C PRO A 207 -35.99 6.30 -16.39
N VAL A 208 -37.11 6.57 -16.98
CA VAL A 208 -37.79 7.87 -16.89
C VAL A 208 -37.36 8.96 -17.88
N PHE A 209 -36.75 8.65 -19.02
CA PHE A 209 -36.67 9.66 -20.09
C PHE A 209 -37.44 9.32 -21.36
N TYR A 210 -38.46 8.47 -21.32
CA TYR A 210 -39.46 8.33 -22.38
C TYR A 210 -40.86 8.24 -21.77
N SER A 211 -41.44 9.40 -21.46
CA SER A 211 -42.88 9.64 -21.47
C SER A 211 -43.11 11.13 -21.69
#